data_7d41a7263396f134cca3a0968c6bebce
#
_entry.id   7d41a7263396f134cca3a0968c6bebce
#
_cell.length_a   1.000
_cell.length_b   1.000
_cell.length_c   1.000
_cell.angle_alpha   90.00
_cell.angle_beta   90.00
_cell.angle_gamma   90.00
#
_symmetry.space_group_name_H-M   'P 1'
#
loop_
_entity.id
_entity.type
_entity.pdbx_description
1 polymer ?
#
loop_
_entity_poly.entity_id
_entity_poly.type
_entity_poly.pdbx_seq_one_letter_code
_entity_poly.pdbx_strand_id
1 'polypeptide(L)'
;MQDVVMPTTRTPLIIAHRGSNEYLPEHTLKAYVRAIDEGADALECDVRLTADSHLVCVHDRRVDRTSNGRGPVSTLELATLEGLDFGSWKQAHRGDVEMPDVDPERDMLLTLRRLIETVSNCGREVGLAIETKHPTRYAGQLERELARVLDEFGLNGAHVSGRPHVALMSKSQVAIARMRQLCPQVPLVFLMRDSVPLRFRDGGLPRGAQVAGLDKAIIRRWPKTVKRQHDRGHQVYVWTVDEEADIDRCLELGVAGIISNRPAFVRDYLAGRG
;
A
#
# COMPACT_ATOMS: atom_id res chain seq x y z
N MET A 1 -25.89 -10.06 -4.26
CA MET A 1 -24.44 -9.98 -4.07
C MET A 1 -23.87 -9.59 -5.44
N GLN A 2 -23.66 -8.30 -5.68
CA GLN A 2 -23.04 -7.85 -6.92
C GLN A 2 -21.54 -8.09 -6.78
N ASP A 3 -21.00 -8.86 -7.72
CA ASP A 3 -19.58 -9.12 -7.85
C ASP A 3 -18.87 -7.79 -8.13
N VAL A 4 -18.12 -7.30 -7.16
CA VAL A 4 -17.14 -6.23 -7.37
C VAL A 4 -15.97 -6.88 -8.09
N VAL A 5 -16.16 -7.20 -9.36
CA VAL A 5 -15.09 -7.59 -10.26
C VAL A 5 -14.36 -6.32 -10.64
N MET A 6 -13.18 -6.10 -10.09
CA MET A 6 -12.23 -5.13 -10.65
C MET A 6 -12.02 -5.49 -12.12
N PRO A 7 -11.99 -4.53 -13.05
CA PRO A 7 -11.90 -4.85 -14.47
C PRO A 7 -10.66 -5.72 -14.74
N THR A 8 -10.87 -6.85 -15.40
CA THR A 8 -9.80 -7.72 -15.89
C THR A 8 -9.10 -7.00 -17.07
N THR A 9 -8.33 -5.99 -16.77
CA THR A 9 -7.43 -5.38 -17.75
C THR A 9 -6.27 -6.36 -17.99
N ARG A 10 -5.88 -6.55 -19.25
CA ARG A 10 -4.72 -7.34 -19.66
C ARG A 10 -3.41 -6.83 -19.02
N THR A 11 -3.39 -5.57 -18.61
CA THR A 11 -2.25 -4.89 -17.98
C THR A 11 -2.48 -4.81 -16.47
N PRO A 12 -1.52 -5.25 -15.63
CA PRO A 12 -1.63 -5.15 -14.19
C PRO A 12 -1.64 -3.69 -13.72
N LEU A 13 -2.35 -3.41 -12.61
CA LEU A 13 -2.29 -2.11 -11.95
C LEU A 13 -0.87 -1.83 -11.46
N ILE A 14 -0.39 -0.62 -11.65
CA ILE A 14 0.88 -0.13 -11.12
C ILE A 14 0.62 0.54 -9.78
N ILE A 15 1.06 -0.09 -8.70
CA ILE A 15 0.83 0.37 -7.34
C ILE A 15 2.16 0.85 -6.74
N ALA A 16 2.26 2.13 -6.42
CA ALA A 16 3.47 2.73 -5.89
C ALA A 16 3.65 2.36 -4.41
N HIS A 17 4.64 1.51 -4.10
CA HIS A 17 4.98 1.04 -2.75
C HIS A 17 5.54 2.17 -1.90
N ARG A 18 4.76 2.71 -0.97
CA ARG A 18 5.12 3.85 -0.11
C ARG A 18 5.49 5.11 -0.89
N GLY A 19 4.89 5.29 -2.07
CA GLY A 19 5.23 6.33 -3.03
C GLY A 19 6.35 5.91 -4.00
N SER A 20 6.93 6.87 -4.74
CA SER A 20 8.12 6.68 -5.60
C SER A 20 9.38 6.60 -4.72
N ASN A 21 9.48 5.52 -3.93
CA ASN A 21 10.42 5.45 -2.83
C ASN A 21 11.83 5.00 -3.24
N GLU A 22 12.07 4.62 -4.48
CA GLU A 22 13.45 4.42 -4.95
C GLU A 22 14.26 5.74 -4.81
N TYR A 23 13.62 6.85 -5.16
CA TYR A 23 14.29 8.16 -5.21
C TYR A 23 13.96 9.05 -4.02
N LEU A 24 12.79 8.95 -3.44
CA LEU A 24 12.31 9.81 -2.36
C LEU A 24 12.13 9.03 -1.05
N PRO A 25 12.20 9.69 0.12
CA PRO A 25 11.93 9.03 1.38
C PRO A 25 10.54 8.39 1.38
N GLU A 26 10.47 7.12 1.81
CA GLU A 26 9.20 6.39 1.88
C GLU A 26 8.18 7.13 2.76
N HIS A 27 6.89 7.05 2.39
CA HIS A 27 5.77 7.62 3.14
C HIS A 27 5.79 9.15 3.29
N THR A 28 6.60 9.87 2.54
CA THR A 28 6.52 11.33 2.47
C THR A 28 5.48 11.78 1.43
N LEU A 29 4.86 12.94 1.65
CA LEU A 29 3.92 13.52 0.68
C LEU A 29 4.57 13.67 -0.70
N LYS A 30 5.82 14.09 -0.74
CA LYS A 30 6.63 14.23 -1.94
C LYS A 30 6.79 12.93 -2.73
N ALA A 31 7.02 11.79 -2.03
CA ALA A 31 7.11 10.48 -2.68
C ALA A 31 5.79 10.07 -3.33
N TYR A 32 4.66 10.41 -2.71
CA TYR A 32 3.33 10.10 -3.25
C TYR A 32 2.94 11.02 -4.40
N VAL A 33 3.18 12.32 -4.29
CA VAL A 33 2.94 13.27 -5.40
C VAL A 33 3.74 12.85 -6.62
N ARG A 34 5.02 12.54 -6.44
CA ARG A 34 5.86 12.03 -7.53
C ARG A 34 5.30 10.75 -8.14
N ALA A 35 4.84 9.78 -7.33
CA ALA A 35 4.25 8.56 -7.86
C ALA A 35 2.96 8.82 -8.66
N ILE A 36 2.16 9.82 -8.26
CA ILE A 36 1.01 10.30 -9.03
C ILE A 36 1.47 10.86 -10.39
N ASP A 37 2.47 11.73 -10.41
CA ASP A 37 3.02 12.34 -11.62
C ASP A 37 3.67 11.28 -12.54
N GLU A 38 4.30 10.25 -11.96
CA GLU A 38 4.85 9.09 -12.65
C GLU A 38 3.77 8.14 -13.21
N GLY A 39 2.48 8.41 -12.99
CA GLY A 39 1.37 7.67 -13.58
C GLY A 39 0.99 6.37 -12.85
N ALA A 40 1.32 6.24 -11.55
CA ALA A 40 0.86 5.10 -10.77
C ALA A 40 -0.68 5.05 -10.71
N ASP A 41 -1.27 3.86 -10.89
CA ASP A 41 -2.73 3.66 -10.82
C ASP A 41 -3.23 3.71 -9.37
N ALA A 42 -2.40 3.33 -8.41
CA ALA A 42 -2.70 3.39 -6.98
C ALA A 42 -1.44 3.65 -6.16
N LEU A 43 -1.65 4.14 -4.94
CA LEU A 43 -0.61 4.36 -3.94
C LEU A 43 -0.77 3.35 -2.82
N GLU A 44 0.28 2.63 -2.50
CA GLU A 44 0.32 1.77 -1.31
C GLU A 44 0.86 2.56 -0.12
N CYS A 45 0.23 2.39 1.05
CA CYS A 45 0.70 2.98 2.29
C CYS A 45 0.51 2.04 3.49
N ASP A 46 1.45 2.16 4.44
CA ASP A 46 1.46 1.45 5.72
C ASP A 46 0.93 2.34 6.83
N VAL A 47 -0.16 1.97 7.49
CA VAL A 47 -0.71 2.79 8.57
C VAL A 47 -0.44 2.22 9.96
N ARG A 48 -0.10 3.14 10.88
CA ARG A 48 0.04 2.90 12.30
C ARG A 48 -0.73 3.93 13.12
N LEU A 49 -1.06 3.56 14.35
CA LEU A 49 -1.78 4.42 15.27
C LEU A 49 -0.81 5.07 16.26
N THR A 50 -0.91 6.39 16.43
CA THR A 50 -0.19 7.18 17.44
C THR A 50 -0.76 6.94 18.84
N ALA A 51 -0.14 7.50 19.88
CA ALA A 51 -0.62 7.41 21.27
C ALA A 51 -2.00 8.05 21.42
N ASP A 52 -2.24 9.13 20.71
CA ASP A 52 -3.48 9.93 20.69
C ASP A 52 -4.42 9.55 19.53
N SER A 53 -4.25 8.34 18.99
CA SER A 53 -5.19 7.70 18.04
C SER A 53 -5.29 8.33 16.65
N HIS A 54 -4.23 8.95 16.15
CA HIS A 54 -4.14 9.37 14.75
C HIS A 54 -3.50 8.30 13.88
N LEU A 55 -3.98 8.17 12.62
CA LEU A 55 -3.39 7.28 11.63
C LEU A 55 -2.28 8.00 10.86
N VAL A 56 -1.07 7.46 10.95
CA VAL A 56 0.13 7.98 10.30
C VAL A 56 0.74 6.95 9.36
N CYS A 57 1.33 7.42 8.26
CA CYS A 57 1.98 6.58 7.26
C CYS A 57 3.42 6.26 7.68
N VAL A 58 3.63 5.12 8.35
CA VAL A 58 4.93 4.64 8.82
C VAL A 58 4.99 3.12 8.74
N HIS A 59 6.00 2.58 8.04
CA HIS A 59 6.15 1.12 7.90
C HIS A 59 6.55 0.45 9.22
N ASP A 60 7.64 0.92 9.84
CA ASP A 60 8.22 0.27 11.01
C ASP A 60 7.40 0.53 12.27
N ARG A 61 7.54 -0.34 13.26
CA ARG A 61 6.94 -0.12 14.60
C ARG A 61 7.52 1.12 15.29
N ARG A 62 8.75 1.47 14.96
CA ARG A 62 9.53 2.58 15.54
C ARG A 62 9.89 3.58 14.45
N VAL A 63 10.05 4.84 14.84
CA VAL A 63 10.42 5.92 13.91
C VAL A 63 11.92 5.98 13.62
N ASP A 64 12.73 5.22 14.31
CA ASP A 64 14.19 5.31 14.38
C ASP A 64 14.90 5.19 13.04
N ARG A 65 14.35 4.42 12.08
CA ARG A 65 14.97 4.22 10.76
C ARG A 65 14.68 5.36 9.79
N THR A 66 13.48 5.90 9.85
CA THR A 66 12.95 6.85 8.84
C THR A 66 12.75 8.26 9.40
N SER A 67 13.28 8.56 10.59
CA SER A 67 13.26 9.92 11.14
C SER A 67 14.49 10.18 12.03
N ASN A 68 14.64 11.43 12.43
CA ASN A 68 15.60 11.86 13.45
C ASN A 68 15.12 11.58 14.88
N GLY A 69 13.90 11.06 15.06
CA GLY A 69 13.32 10.71 16.35
C GLY A 69 13.62 9.27 16.77
N ARG A 70 13.12 8.90 17.95
CA ARG A 70 13.26 7.55 18.52
C ARG A 70 12.00 7.11 19.22
N GLY A 71 11.68 5.83 19.14
CA GLY A 71 10.60 5.21 19.89
C GLY A 71 9.49 4.59 19.04
N PRO A 72 8.61 3.80 19.67
CA PRO A 72 7.48 3.22 18.97
C PRO A 72 6.44 4.28 18.61
N VAL A 73 5.93 4.28 17.40
CA VAL A 73 4.85 5.18 16.91
C VAL A 73 3.69 5.22 17.92
N SER A 74 3.28 4.07 18.45
CA SER A 74 2.14 3.96 19.38
C SER A 74 2.36 4.56 20.77
N THR A 75 3.54 5.11 21.06
CA THR A 75 3.84 5.78 22.33
C THR A 75 4.10 7.28 22.15
N LEU A 76 4.05 7.77 20.93
CA LEU A 76 4.28 9.16 20.58
C LEU A 76 2.95 9.79 20.11
N GLU A 77 2.68 11.00 20.59
CA GLU A 77 1.54 11.79 20.12
C GLU A 77 1.82 12.39 18.73
N LEU A 78 0.77 12.70 17.97
CA LEU A 78 0.88 13.26 16.64
C LEU A 78 1.77 14.51 16.62
N ALA A 79 1.54 15.45 17.53
CA ALA A 79 2.30 16.70 17.61
C ALA A 79 3.82 16.47 17.82
N THR A 80 4.20 15.41 18.55
CA THR A 80 5.61 15.02 18.70
C THR A 80 6.18 14.50 17.37
N LEU A 81 5.40 13.67 16.66
CA LEU A 81 5.81 13.07 15.40
C LEU A 81 5.92 14.11 14.27
N GLU A 82 5.03 15.10 14.24
CA GLU A 82 5.05 16.22 13.27
C GLU A 82 6.29 17.11 13.43
N GLY A 83 6.89 17.15 14.62
CA GLY A 83 8.16 17.85 14.85
C GLY A 83 9.41 17.10 14.40
N LEU A 84 9.28 15.87 13.85
CA LEU A 84 10.40 15.06 13.41
C LEU A 84 10.64 15.22 11.90
N ASP A 85 11.91 15.07 11.50
CA ASP A 85 12.31 15.03 10.10
C ASP A 85 12.24 13.58 9.59
N PHE A 86 11.35 13.32 8.60
CA PHE A 86 11.19 12.04 7.92
C PHE A 86 11.84 11.99 6.53
N GLY A 87 12.59 13.02 6.13
CA GLY A 87 13.18 13.14 4.81
C GLY A 87 14.69 12.90 4.76
N SER A 88 15.44 13.50 5.68
CA SER A 88 16.92 13.60 5.62
C SER A 88 17.65 12.26 5.70
N TRP A 89 17.05 11.22 6.28
CA TRP A 89 17.68 9.89 6.39
C TRP A 89 18.02 9.26 5.02
N LYS A 90 17.30 9.63 3.97
CA LYS A 90 17.55 9.09 2.62
C LYS A 90 18.50 9.97 1.80
N GLN A 91 18.66 11.24 2.13
CA GLN A 91 19.56 12.16 1.42
C GLN A 91 21.03 11.72 1.51
N ALA A 92 21.43 11.11 2.62
CA ALA A 92 22.76 10.57 2.81
C ALA A 92 23.17 9.46 1.81
N HIS A 93 22.21 8.92 1.04
CA HIS A 93 22.43 7.86 0.04
C HIS A 93 22.30 8.36 -1.41
N ARG A 94 22.15 9.68 -1.61
CA ARG A 94 21.98 10.31 -2.93
C ARG A 94 23.25 11.06 -3.34
N GLY A 95 23.96 10.53 -4.34
CA GLY A 95 24.81 11.35 -5.16
C GLY A 95 23.97 12.28 -6.04
N ASP A 96 24.30 13.54 -6.05
CA ASP A 96 24.06 14.61 -7.06
C ASP A 96 22.73 14.61 -7.87
N VAL A 97 21.59 14.39 -7.27
CA VAL A 97 20.30 14.75 -7.90
C VAL A 97 19.87 16.10 -7.35
N GLU A 98 19.94 17.14 -8.19
CA GLU A 98 19.37 18.45 -7.90
C GLU A 98 17.89 18.29 -7.54
N MET A 99 17.53 18.66 -6.31
CA MET A 99 16.15 18.61 -5.84
C MET A 99 15.49 19.96 -6.09
N PRO A 100 14.28 20.03 -6.70
CA PRO A 100 13.54 21.27 -6.74
C PRO A 100 13.26 21.76 -5.31
N ASP A 101 13.10 23.08 -5.15
CA ASP A 101 12.87 23.77 -3.88
C ASP A 101 11.97 22.99 -2.93
N VAL A 102 12.52 22.70 -1.74
CA VAL A 102 11.89 21.80 -0.76
C VAL A 102 10.79 22.58 -0.06
N ASP A 103 9.52 22.24 -0.36
CA ASP A 103 8.41 22.58 0.51
C ASP A 103 8.63 21.86 1.86
N PRO A 104 8.84 22.58 2.97
CA PRO A 104 9.13 21.98 4.27
C PRO A 104 8.09 20.94 4.72
N GLU A 105 6.80 21.11 4.33
CA GLU A 105 5.74 20.15 4.63
C GLU A 105 5.94 18.79 3.92
N ARG A 106 6.67 18.75 2.83
CA ARG A 106 6.84 17.53 2.03
C ARG A 106 7.76 16.47 2.65
N ASP A 107 8.60 16.84 3.59
CA ASP A 107 9.51 15.92 4.28
C ASP A 107 9.08 15.62 5.72
N MET A 108 7.91 16.09 6.13
CA MET A 108 7.29 15.84 7.43
C MET A 108 6.53 14.51 7.48
N LEU A 109 6.13 14.13 8.69
CA LEU A 109 5.23 13.00 8.89
C LEU A 109 3.96 13.17 8.05
N LEU A 110 3.56 12.11 7.35
CA LEU A 110 2.32 12.08 6.60
C LEU A 110 1.23 11.37 7.39
N THR A 111 0.09 12.03 7.60
CA THR A 111 -1.11 11.38 8.11
C THR A 111 -1.90 10.73 6.97
N LEU A 112 -2.65 9.66 7.28
CA LEU A 112 -3.55 9.04 6.29
C LEU A 112 -4.58 10.05 5.74
N ARG A 113 -5.07 10.96 6.57
CA ARG A 113 -6.00 12.02 6.16
C ARG A 113 -5.39 12.89 5.05
N ARG A 114 -4.19 13.37 5.27
CA ARG A 114 -3.48 14.21 4.28
C ARG A 114 -3.22 13.45 2.98
N LEU A 115 -2.90 12.16 3.06
CA LEU A 115 -2.76 11.33 1.87
C LEU A 115 -4.08 11.18 1.09
N ILE A 116 -5.19 10.90 1.77
CA ILE A 116 -6.53 10.80 1.14
C ILE A 116 -6.91 12.13 0.49
N GLU A 117 -6.72 13.26 1.16
CA GLU A 117 -6.97 14.60 0.60
C GLU A 117 -6.15 14.85 -0.67
N THR A 118 -4.86 14.50 -0.64
CA THR A 118 -3.96 14.64 -1.80
C THR A 118 -4.45 13.82 -2.98
N VAL A 119 -4.79 12.56 -2.77
CA VAL A 119 -5.29 11.67 -3.82
C VAL A 119 -6.63 12.13 -4.36
N SER A 120 -7.53 12.60 -3.49
CA SER A 120 -8.86 13.08 -3.89
C SER A 120 -8.80 14.36 -4.73
N ASN A 121 -7.73 15.14 -4.64
CA ASN A 121 -7.55 16.42 -5.31
C ASN A 121 -6.48 16.39 -6.42
N CYS A 122 -5.96 15.22 -6.81
CA CYS A 122 -4.86 15.12 -7.77
C CYS A 122 -5.27 15.28 -9.25
N GLY A 123 -6.55 15.51 -9.54
CA GLY A 123 -7.05 15.76 -10.90
C GLY A 123 -7.23 14.52 -11.78
N ARG A 124 -6.95 13.34 -11.28
CA ARG A 124 -7.20 12.04 -11.93
C ARG A 124 -7.63 10.98 -10.91
N GLU A 125 -8.15 9.88 -11.37
CA GLU A 125 -8.49 8.76 -10.51
C GLU A 125 -7.22 7.99 -10.12
N VAL A 126 -6.93 7.95 -8.82
CA VAL A 126 -5.80 7.20 -8.22
C VAL A 126 -6.34 6.40 -7.05
N GLY A 127 -6.02 5.11 -6.99
CA GLY A 127 -6.42 4.24 -5.90
C GLY A 127 -5.52 4.35 -4.66
N LEU A 128 -6.00 3.78 -3.56
CA LEU A 128 -5.26 3.61 -2.30
C LEU A 128 -5.25 2.14 -1.87
N ALA A 129 -4.09 1.58 -1.63
CA ALA A 129 -3.89 0.26 -1.06
C ALA A 129 -3.29 0.43 0.36
N ILE A 130 -4.15 0.33 1.39
CA ILE A 130 -3.80 0.72 2.78
C ILE A 130 -3.49 -0.52 3.61
N GLU A 131 -2.22 -0.75 3.99
CA GLU A 131 -1.81 -1.85 4.88
C GLU A 131 -1.94 -1.46 6.36
N THR A 132 -2.74 -2.20 7.12
CA THR A 132 -2.75 -2.13 8.57
C THR A 132 -1.59 -2.91 9.16
N LYS A 133 -0.67 -2.24 9.84
CA LYS A 133 0.55 -2.87 10.40
C LYS A 133 0.30 -3.52 11.74
N HIS A 134 0.62 -4.81 11.82
CA HIS A 134 0.50 -5.62 13.02
C HIS A 134 1.87 -6.19 13.45
N PRO A 135 2.07 -6.54 14.75
CA PRO A 135 1.11 -6.38 15.86
C PRO A 135 0.89 -4.93 16.27
N THR A 136 -0.31 -4.63 16.82
CA THR A 136 -0.66 -3.32 17.39
C THR A 136 -0.69 -3.35 18.91
N ARG A 137 -0.46 -2.19 19.55
CA ARG A 137 -0.57 -2.04 21.02
C ARG A 137 -2.03 -2.08 21.48
N TYR A 138 -2.94 -1.56 20.67
CA TYR A 138 -4.33 -1.25 21.06
C TYR A 138 -5.36 -2.18 20.40
N ALA A 139 -5.04 -3.47 20.29
CA ALA A 139 -5.94 -4.48 19.72
C ALA A 139 -6.63 -4.00 18.41
N GLY A 140 -7.95 -3.99 18.30
CA GLY A 140 -8.68 -3.60 17.09
C GLY A 140 -8.91 -2.10 16.89
N GLN A 141 -8.23 -1.22 17.64
CA GLN A 141 -8.44 0.23 17.53
C GLN A 141 -7.92 0.77 16.20
N LEU A 142 -6.83 0.22 15.66
CA LEU A 142 -6.30 0.60 14.35
C LEU A 142 -7.37 0.45 13.26
N GLU A 143 -8.03 -0.70 13.20
CA GLU A 143 -9.05 -0.98 12.19
C GLU A 143 -10.31 -0.13 12.38
N ARG A 144 -10.73 0.13 13.63
CA ARG A 144 -11.87 1.02 13.90
C ARG A 144 -11.59 2.46 13.50
N GLU A 145 -10.38 2.96 13.80
CA GLU A 145 -9.98 4.31 13.41
C GLU A 145 -9.85 4.44 11.89
N LEU A 146 -9.32 3.40 11.22
CA LEU A 146 -9.26 3.36 9.76
C LEU A 146 -10.66 3.41 9.15
N ALA A 147 -11.60 2.60 9.64
CA ALA A 147 -12.97 2.62 9.16
C ALA A 147 -13.62 4.01 9.36
N ARG A 148 -13.41 4.65 10.54
CA ARG A 148 -13.92 5.99 10.83
C ARG A 148 -13.37 7.04 9.84
N VAL A 149 -12.07 7.01 9.56
CA VAL A 149 -11.47 7.92 8.60
C VAL A 149 -12.04 7.68 7.19
N LEU A 150 -12.17 6.42 6.77
CA LEU A 150 -12.76 6.10 5.46
C LEU A 150 -14.22 6.55 5.36
N ASP A 151 -15.01 6.42 6.43
CA ASP A 151 -16.41 6.91 6.48
C ASP A 151 -16.47 8.43 6.32
N GLU A 152 -15.60 9.18 6.97
CA GLU A 152 -15.55 10.64 6.88
C GLU A 152 -15.24 11.14 5.47
N PHE A 153 -14.44 10.41 4.71
CA PHE A 153 -14.16 10.71 3.30
C PHE A 153 -15.16 10.05 2.32
N GLY A 154 -16.12 9.27 2.83
CA GLY A 154 -17.08 8.53 2.01
C GLY A 154 -16.45 7.43 1.17
N LEU A 155 -15.38 6.80 1.70
CA LEU A 155 -14.59 5.74 1.05
C LEU A 155 -14.83 4.34 1.64
N ASN A 156 -15.68 4.20 2.65
CA ASN A 156 -16.02 2.93 3.30
C ASN A 156 -17.20 2.19 2.63
N GLY A 157 -17.70 2.72 1.53
CA GLY A 157 -18.82 2.14 0.78
C GLY A 157 -18.40 1.50 -0.53
N ALA A 158 -19.40 1.20 -1.38
CA ALA A 158 -19.15 0.87 -2.77
C ALA A 158 -18.43 2.03 -3.47
N HIS A 159 -17.52 1.68 -4.39
CA HIS A 159 -16.80 2.69 -5.15
C HIS A 159 -17.77 3.63 -5.88
N VAL A 160 -17.48 4.91 -5.83
CA VAL A 160 -18.19 5.97 -6.54
C VAL A 160 -17.21 6.61 -7.53
N SER A 161 -17.62 6.70 -8.80
CA SER A 161 -16.79 7.33 -9.85
C SER A 161 -16.34 8.74 -9.44
N GLY A 162 -15.08 9.05 -9.73
CA GLY A 162 -14.44 10.30 -9.33
C GLY A 162 -13.90 10.33 -7.89
N ARG A 163 -14.03 9.21 -7.14
CA ARG A 163 -13.38 9.04 -5.83
C ARG A 163 -12.29 7.99 -5.91
N PRO A 164 -11.27 8.03 -5.02
CA PRO A 164 -10.24 7.01 -4.95
C PRO A 164 -10.82 5.59 -4.75
N HIS A 165 -10.34 4.63 -5.52
CA HIS A 165 -10.55 3.21 -5.20
C HIS A 165 -9.72 2.85 -3.97
N VAL A 166 -10.33 2.20 -2.99
CA VAL A 166 -9.63 1.76 -1.77
C VAL A 166 -9.58 0.25 -1.71
N ALA A 167 -8.40 -0.30 -1.39
CA ALA A 167 -8.21 -1.68 -0.97
C ALA A 167 -7.52 -1.70 0.40
N LEU A 168 -7.99 -2.52 1.34
CA LEU A 168 -7.38 -2.65 2.66
C LEU A 168 -6.53 -3.91 2.72
N MET A 169 -5.31 -3.79 3.21
CA MET A 169 -4.33 -4.87 3.20
C MET A 169 -3.87 -5.21 4.63
N SER A 170 -3.58 -6.48 4.87
CA SER A 170 -2.90 -6.90 6.11
C SER A 170 -2.26 -8.28 5.99
N LYS A 171 -1.18 -8.50 6.75
CA LYS A 171 -0.61 -9.83 7.04
C LYS A 171 -1.35 -10.55 8.17
N SER A 172 -2.18 -9.81 8.92
CA SER A 172 -2.93 -10.32 10.06
C SER A 172 -4.32 -10.80 9.65
N GLN A 173 -4.59 -12.09 9.84
CA GLN A 173 -5.92 -12.65 9.57
C GLN A 173 -6.99 -12.08 10.52
N VAL A 174 -6.59 -11.71 11.73
CA VAL A 174 -7.49 -11.04 12.69
C VAL A 174 -7.85 -9.64 12.20
N ALA A 175 -6.90 -8.92 11.61
CA ALA A 175 -7.17 -7.63 10.98
C ALA A 175 -8.11 -7.77 9.77
N ILE A 176 -7.87 -8.74 8.89
CA ILE A 176 -8.77 -9.05 7.76
C ILE A 176 -10.21 -9.32 8.27
N ALA A 177 -10.35 -10.14 9.32
CA ALA A 177 -11.68 -10.44 9.88
C ALA A 177 -12.39 -9.20 10.45
N ARG A 178 -11.63 -8.29 11.09
CA ARG A 178 -12.17 -7.02 11.62
C ARG A 178 -12.55 -6.07 10.50
N MET A 179 -11.66 -5.87 9.53
CA MET A 179 -11.91 -4.97 8.38
C MET A 179 -13.11 -5.44 7.56
N ARG A 180 -13.30 -6.76 7.40
CA ARG A 180 -14.51 -7.29 6.76
C ARG A 180 -15.80 -6.86 7.45
N GLN A 181 -15.79 -6.74 8.78
CA GLN A 181 -16.96 -6.31 9.55
C GLN A 181 -17.16 -4.79 9.50
N LEU A 182 -16.07 -4.04 9.58
CA LEU A 182 -16.07 -2.59 9.65
C LEU A 182 -16.21 -1.94 8.25
N CYS A 183 -15.66 -2.59 7.22
CA CYS A 183 -15.60 -2.08 5.85
C CYS A 183 -16.08 -3.18 4.86
N PRO A 184 -17.36 -3.61 4.93
CA PRO A 184 -17.82 -4.82 4.23
C PRO A 184 -17.81 -4.72 2.70
N GLN A 185 -17.76 -3.50 2.16
CA GLN A 185 -17.78 -3.23 0.71
C GLN A 185 -16.39 -2.91 0.15
N VAL A 186 -15.39 -2.73 1.01
CA VAL A 186 -14.02 -2.43 0.59
C VAL A 186 -13.25 -3.73 0.33
N PRO A 187 -12.58 -3.89 -0.82
CA PRO A 187 -11.77 -5.06 -1.13
C PRO A 187 -10.66 -5.29 -0.09
N LEU A 188 -10.46 -6.56 0.30
CA LEU A 188 -9.44 -6.95 1.27
C LEU A 188 -8.35 -7.79 0.62
N VAL A 189 -7.11 -7.40 0.85
CA VAL A 189 -5.89 -8.07 0.36
C VAL A 189 -5.19 -8.76 1.53
N PHE A 190 -5.04 -10.07 1.46
CA PHE A 190 -4.26 -10.81 2.45
C PHE A 190 -2.80 -10.93 1.99
N LEU A 191 -1.90 -10.30 2.73
CA LEU A 191 -0.47 -10.28 2.41
C LEU A 191 0.24 -11.52 2.92
N MET A 192 0.99 -12.20 2.05
CA MET A 192 1.81 -13.36 2.36
C MET A 192 3.28 -13.07 2.03
N ARG A 193 4.16 -13.27 3.04
CA ARG A 193 5.61 -13.07 2.94
C ARG A 193 6.31 -14.41 3.04
N ASP A 194 7.44 -14.56 2.40
CA ASP A 194 8.35 -15.70 2.44
C ASP A 194 7.73 -17.03 2.01
N SER A 195 6.51 -17.35 2.43
CA SER A 195 5.80 -18.58 2.08
C SER A 195 4.29 -18.45 2.23
N VAL A 196 3.56 -19.33 1.55
CA VAL A 196 2.11 -19.45 1.73
C VAL A 196 1.85 -20.33 2.98
N PRO A 197 1.05 -19.84 3.95
CA PRO A 197 0.69 -20.66 5.12
C PRO A 197 0.01 -21.96 4.71
N LEU A 198 0.29 -23.07 5.41
CA LEU A 198 -0.16 -24.42 5.06
C LEU A 198 -1.63 -24.49 4.68
N ARG A 199 -2.51 -23.84 5.46
CA ARG A 199 -3.97 -23.85 5.25
C ARG A 199 -4.45 -23.08 4.02
N PHE A 200 -3.58 -22.31 3.36
CA PHE A 200 -3.89 -21.54 2.16
C PHE A 200 -3.15 -22.02 0.91
N ARG A 201 -2.42 -23.14 1.01
CA ARG A 201 -1.66 -23.70 -0.13
C ARG A 201 -2.55 -24.22 -1.26
N ASP A 202 -3.81 -24.47 -0.97
CA ASP A 202 -4.82 -24.84 -1.95
C ASP A 202 -5.42 -23.66 -2.73
N GLY A 203 -4.92 -22.42 -2.48
CA GLY A 203 -5.44 -21.19 -3.05
C GLY A 203 -6.51 -20.51 -2.21
N GLY A 204 -6.83 -21.04 -1.01
CA GLY A 204 -7.75 -20.37 -0.09
C GLY A 204 -7.16 -19.07 0.47
N LEU A 205 -8.04 -18.19 0.98
CA LEU A 205 -7.72 -16.97 1.70
C LEU A 205 -8.48 -16.87 3.02
N PRO A 206 -8.08 -16.03 3.98
CA PRO A 206 -8.92 -15.71 5.13
C PRO A 206 -10.28 -15.21 4.67
N ARG A 207 -11.32 -15.60 5.41
CA ARG A 207 -12.72 -15.23 5.08
C ARG A 207 -12.84 -13.71 4.94
N GLY A 208 -13.24 -13.26 3.76
CA GLY A 208 -13.44 -11.85 3.41
C GLY A 208 -12.34 -11.25 2.53
N ALA A 209 -11.18 -11.89 2.43
CA ALA A 209 -10.17 -11.47 1.45
C ALA A 209 -10.55 -11.95 0.04
N GLN A 210 -10.39 -11.08 -0.94
CA GLN A 210 -10.62 -11.33 -2.36
C GLN A 210 -9.32 -11.33 -3.16
N VAL A 211 -8.24 -10.76 -2.60
CA VAL A 211 -6.97 -10.58 -3.27
C VAL A 211 -5.86 -11.22 -2.44
N ALA A 212 -5.01 -12.01 -3.09
CA ALA A 212 -3.77 -12.52 -2.52
C ALA A 212 -2.63 -11.54 -2.81
N GLY A 213 -2.05 -10.92 -1.77
CA GLY A 213 -0.85 -10.11 -1.89
C GLY A 213 0.39 -10.97 -1.66
N LEU A 214 1.09 -11.36 -2.72
CA LEU A 214 2.22 -12.29 -2.65
C LEU A 214 3.57 -11.57 -2.70
N ASP A 215 4.48 -11.94 -1.80
CA ASP A 215 5.89 -11.58 -1.97
C ASP A 215 6.45 -12.19 -3.27
N LYS A 216 7.27 -11.43 -4.02
CA LYS A 216 7.90 -11.89 -5.26
C LYS A 216 8.69 -13.19 -5.10
N ALA A 217 9.26 -13.46 -3.93
CA ALA A 217 9.95 -14.72 -3.64
C ALA A 217 8.99 -15.93 -3.73
N ILE A 218 7.71 -15.75 -3.38
CA ILE A 218 6.70 -16.81 -3.48
C ILE A 218 6.46 -17.16 -4.94
N ILE A 219 6.23 -16.18 -5.81
CA ILE A 219 5.96 -16.44 -7.23
C ILE A 219 7.20 -16.95 -7.98
N ARG A 220 8.41 -16.54 -7.57
CA ARG A 220 9.67 -17.08 -8.09
C ARG A 220 9.83 -18.56 -7.74
N ARG A 221 9.58 -18.93 -6.48
CA ARG A 221 9.81 -20.29 -5.97
C ARG A 221 8.63 -21.24 -6.25
N TRP A 222 7.39 -20.73 -6.21
CA TRP A 222 6.16 -21.53 -6.35
C TRP A 222 5.14 -20.85 -7.28
N PRO A 223 5.43 -20.71 -8.60
CA PRO A 223 4.56 -19.97 -9.53
C PRO A 223 3.14 -20.54 -9.62
N LYS A 224 2.98 -21.85 -9.40
CA LYS A 224 1.66 -22.51 -9.34
C LYS A 224 0.73 -21.94 -8.24
N THR A 225 1.26 -21.17 -7.30
CA THR A 225 0.46 -20.50 -6.27
C THR A 225 -0.49 -19.49 -6.90
N VAL A 226 -0.03 -18.72 -7.88
CA VAL A 226 -0.87 -17.74 -8.58
C VAL A 226 -2.03 -18.43 -9.29
N LYS A 227 -1.75 -19.50 -10.04
CA LYS A 227 -2.82 -20.29 -10.68
C LYS A 227 -3.87 -20.79 -9.67
N ARG A 228 -3.43 -21.30 -8.50
CA ARG A 228 -4.37 -21.77 -7.45
C ARG A 228 -5.24 -20.64 -6.90
N GLN A 229 -4.73 -19.40 -6.81
CA GLN A 229 -5.53 -18.24 -6.44
C GLN A 229 -6.59 -17.93 -7.51
N HIS A 230 -6.20 -17.93 -8.78
CA HIS A 230 -7.12 -17.72 -9.90
C HIS A 230 -8.17 -18.81 -10.00
N ASP A 231 -7.82 -20.08 -9.79
CA ASP A 231 -8.75 -21.22 -9.79
C ASP A 231 -9.83 -21.09 -8.68
N ARG A 232 -9.56 -20.27 -7.64
CA ARG A 232 -10.51 -19.91 -6.56
C ARG A 232 -11.24 -18.59 -6.79
N GLY A 233 -11.01 -17.94 -7.94
CA GLY A 233 -11.59 -16.64 -8.28
C GLY A 233 -10.95 -15.45 -7.57
N HIS A 234 -9.75 -15.61 -6.98
CA HIS A 234 -9.02 -14.53 -6.33
C HIS A 234 -8.12 -13.79 -7.31
N GLN A 235 -8.02 -12.50 -7.14
CA GLN A 235 -6.98 -11.69 -7.79
C GLN A 235 -5.65 -11.84 -7.05
N VAL A 236 -4.55 -11.50 -7.74
CA VAL A 236 -3.20 -11.55 -7.16
C VAL A 236 -2.50 -10.21 -7.36
N TYR A 237 -1.96 -9.64 -6.28
CA TYR A 237 -1.00 -8.55 -6.29
C TYR A 237 0.36 -9.09 -5.88
N VAL A 238 1.43 -8.57 -6.49
CA VAL A 238 2.81 -9.00 -6.16
C VAL A 238 3.65 -7.83 -5.68
N TRP A 239 4.40 -8.03 -4.61
CA TRP A 239 5.28 -7.04 -3.96
C TRP A 239 6.63 -7.64 -3.57
N THR A 240 7.77 -6.94 -3.52
CA THR A 240 7.99 -5.66 -4.15
C THR A 240 8.72 -5.93 -5.46
N VAL A 241 8.17 -5.48 -6.58
CA VAL A 241 8.62 -5.81 -7.93
C VAL A 241 9.32 -4.59 -8.53
N ASP A 242 10.65 -4.65 -8.63
CA ASP A 242 11.50 -3.54 -9.06
C ASP A 242 12.42 -3.91 -10.23
N GLU A 243 12.38 -5.19 -10.69
CA GLU A 243 13.25 -5.74 -11.72
C GLU A 243 12.44 -6.27 -12.91
N GLU A 244 12.98 -6.12 -14.13
CA GLU A 244 12.35 -6.58 -15.37
C GLU A 244 11.91 -8.05 -15.32
N ALA A 245 12.79 -8.93 -14.84
CA ALA A 245 12.50 -10.36 -14.75
C ALA A 245 11.30 -10.68 -13.84
N ASP A 246 11.05 -9.86 -12.80
CA ASP A 246 9.88 -10.01 -11.94
C ASP A 246 8.62 -9.44 -12.60
N ILE A 247 8.74 -8.35 -13.35
CA ILE A 247 7.64 -7.79 -14.15
C ILE A 247 7.20 -8.83 -15.17
N ASP A 248 8.15 -9.43 -15.92
CA ASP A 248 7.86 -10.49 -16.87
C ASP A 248 7.14 -11.67 -16.23
N ARG A 249 7.64 -12.10 -15.09
CA ARG A 249 6.99 -13.17 -14.32
C ARG A 249 5.58 -12.81 -13.90
N CYS A 250 5.33 -11.57 -13.51
CA CYS A 250 4.00 -11.09 -13.17
C CYS A 250 3.06 -11.12 -14.39
N LEU A 251 3.55 -10.69 -15.56
CA LEU A 251 2.79 -10.73 -16.82
C LEU A 251 2.45 -12.17 -17.24
N GLU A 252 3.46 -13.07 -17.23
CA GLU A 252 3.27 -14.50 -17.55
C GLU A 252 2.22 -15.17 -16.64
N LEU A 253 2.18 -14.78 -15.37
CA LEU A 253 1.27 -15.35 -14.38
C LEU A 253 -0.10 -14.65 -14.36
N GLY A 254 -0.31 -13.56 -15.11
CA GLY A 254 -1.56 -12.84 -15.18
C GLY A 254 -1.96 -12.18 -13.85
N VAL A 255 -1.02 -11.57 -13.12
CA VAL A 255 -1.32 -10.87 -11.87
C VAL A 255 -2.12 -9.61 -12.13
N ALA A 256 -2.98 -9.22 -11.19
CA ALA A 256 -3.85 -8.05 -11.32
C ALA A 256 -3.19 -6.75 -10.87
N GLY A 257 -2.10 -6.82 -10.07
CA GLY A 257 -1.40 -5.62 -9.62
C GLY A 257 0.07 -5.89 -9.29
N ILE A 258 0.90 -4.92 -9.61
CA ILE A 258 2.34 -4.87 -9.33
C ILE A 258 2.59 -3.75 -8.34
N ILE A 259 3.09 -4.08 -7.15
CA ILE A 259 3.48 -3.12 -6.11
C ILE A 259 4.99 -2.92 -6.22
N SER A 260 5.43 -1.69 -6.54
CA SER A 260 6.83 -1.36 -6.87
C SER A 260 7.30 -0.07 -6.20
N ASN A 261 8.60 -0.02 -5.88
CA ASN A 261 9.29 1.20 -5.46
C ASN A 261 9.56 2.16 -6.65
N ARG A 262 9.39 1.66 -7.89
CA ARG A 262 9.79 2.28 -9.15
C ARG A 262 8.60 2.39 -10.13
N PRO A 263 7.51 3.12 -9.80
CA PRO A 263 6.30 3.11 -10.62
C PRO A 263 6.54 3.59 -12.05
N ALA A 264 7.37 4.62 -12.27
CA ALA A 264 7.73 5.08 -13.61
C ALA A 264 8.43 3.99 -14.43
N PHE A 265 9.40 3.29 -13.83
CA PHE A 265 10.11 2.19 -14.49
C PHE A 265 9.15 1.06 -14.91
N VAL A 266 8.25 0.64 -14.01
CA VAL A 266 7.26 -0.39 -14.33
C VAL A 266 6.35 0.08 -15.47
N ARG A 267 5.86 1.33 -15.43
CA ARG A 267 5.02 1.90 -16.49
C ARG A 267 5.71 1.89 -17.85
N ASP A 268 6.94 2.40 -17.91
CA ASP A 268 7.70 2.51 -19.14
C ASP A 268 8.04 1.13 -19.73
N TYR A 269 8.38 0.17 -18.85
CA TYR A 269 8.62 -1.21 -19.24
C TYR A 269 7.37 -1.88 -19.83
N LEU A 270 6.20 -1.67 -19.21
CA LEU A 270 4.93 -2.20 -19.71
C LEU A 270 4.53 -1.55 -21.06
N ALA A 271 4.74 -0.23 -21.20
CA ALA A 271 4.46 0.50 -22.43
C ALA A 271 5.35 0.07 -23.60
N GLY A 272 6.60 -0.28 -23.37
CA GLY A 272 7.54 -0.75 -24.39
C GLY A 272 7.24 -2.17 -24.93
N ARG A 273 6.28 -2.89 -24.34
CA ARG A 273 5.87 -4.25 -24.74
C ARG A 273 4.52 -4.32 -25.46
N GLY A 274 3.80 -3.21 -25.56
CA GLY A 274 2.54 -3.08 -26.31
C GLY A 274 2.81 -2.54 -27.69
#